data_da60a366ef3c9115be685b3530e24d2a
#
_entry.id   da60a366ef3c9115be685b3530e24d2a
#
_cell.length_a   1.000
_cell.length_b   1.000
_cell.length_c   1.000
_cell.angle_alpha   90.00
_cell.angle_beta   90.00
_cell.angle_gamma   90.00
#
_symmetry.space_group_name_H-M   'P 1'
#
loop_
_entity.id
_entity.type
_entity.pdbx_description
1 polymer ?
#
loop_
_entity_poly.entity_id
_entity_poly.type
_entity_poly.pdbx_seq_one_letter_code
_entity_poly.pdbx_strand_id
1 'polypeptide(L)'
;MEKRQIFQCSDEAVASCALVVKHGGVVVYPTDTIYGIGCDPYNDLAVKRIFSIKGRDEKKPLPVLTHSIQNAERIVSLGTIGRTLAKRYWPGALTIVAPVIDRRISPLIMAGGSTLAVRVPANNCGLMLLNHCRYLVGTSANLSGKRGLTSAQEVLDSQLEGYDALLDGGTVEKGVESTIVSIEGKPKILREGAIKTREVSQLIG
;
A
#
# COMPACT_ATOMS: atom_id res chain seq x y z
N MET A 1 22.28 11.98 -10.33
CA MET A 1 21.06 11.17 -10.11
C MET A 1 21.43 9.73 -10.35
N GLU A 2 21.36 8.87 -9.32
CA GLU A 2 21.52 7.44 -9.54
C GLU A 2 20.41 6.94 -10.47
N LYS A 3 20.80 6.06 -11.40
CA LYS A 3 19.90 5.54 -12.42
C LYS A 3 18.92 4.60 -11.74
N ARG A 4 17.60 4.88 -11.80
CA ARG A 4 16.54 3.98 -11.29
C ARG A 4 16.73 2.58 -11.84
N GLN A 5 16.57 1.58 -10.99
CA GLN A 5 16.73 0.17 -11.36
C GLN A 5 15.35 -0.41 -11.74
N ILE A 6 15.32 -1.20 -12.81
CA ILE A 6 14.09 -1.87 -13.27
C ILE A 6 14.35 -3.37 -13.22
N PHE A 7 13.48 -4.09 -12.53
CA PHE A 7 13.60 -5.52 -12.30
C PHE A 7 12.34 -6.24 -12.78
N GLN A 8 12.51 -7.29 -13.58
CA GLN A 8 11.43 -8.26 -13.83
C GLN A 8 11.22 -9.11 -12.58
N CYS A 9 9.97 -9.39 -12.23
CA CYS A 9 9.63 -10.12 -11.02
C CYS A 9 10.29 -11.51 -10.97
N SER A 10 11.19 -11.71 -10.02
CA SER A 10 11.86 -12.95 -9.64
C SER A 10 12.24 -12.87 -8.16
N ASP A 11 12.68 -13.99 -7.57
CA ASP A 11 13.13 -13.99 -6.16
C ASP A 11 14.32 -13.04 -5.96
N GLU A 12 15.29 -13.01 -6.90
CA GLU A 12 16.46 -12.12 -6.85
C GLU A 12 16.05 -10.64 -7.00
N ALA A 13 15.12 -10.34 -7.90
CA ALA A 13 14.60 -9.01 -8.12
C ALA A 13 13.87 -8.48 -6.87
N VAL A 14 13.05 -9.32 -6.26
CA VAL A 14 12.35 -9.01 -5.01
C VAL A 14 13.34 -8.77 -3.87
N ALA A 15 14.36 -9.61 -3.71
CA ALA A 15 15.40 -9.42 -2.71
C ALA A 15 16.17 -8.10 -2.92
N SER A 16 16.48 -7.76 -4.19
CA SER A 16 17.14 -6.49 -4.56
C SER A 16 16.25 -5.29 -4.20
N CYS A 17 14.96 -5.31 -4.54
CA CYS A 17 14.00 -4.27 -4.15
C CYS A 17 13.86 -4.15 -2.62
N ALA A 18 13.86 -5.26 -1.90
CA ALA A 18 13.81 -5.26 -0.44
C ALA A 18 15.07 -4.63 0.19
N LEU A 19 16.25 -4.83 -0.41
CA LEU A 19 17.47 -4.14 0.01
C LEU A 19 17.38 -2.62 -0.23
N VAL A 20 16.83 -2.18 -1.37
CA VAL A 20 16.56 -0.75 -1.62
C VAL A 20 15.70 -0.17 -0.50
N VAL A 21 14.59 -0.82 -0.15
CA VAL A 21 13.71 -0.38 0.96
C VAL A 21 14.45 -0.33 2.29
N LYS A 22 15.21 -1.38 2.61
CA LYS A 22 16.00 -1.47 3.86
C LYS A 22 17.01 -0.34 4.01
N HIS A 23 17.56 0.18 2.91
CA HIS A 23 18.48 1.32 2.90
C HIS A 23 17.76 2.68 2.77
N GLY A 24 16.44 2.74 2.99
CA GLY A 24 15.66 3.96 2.97
C GLY A 24 15.23 4.43 1.58
N GLY A 25 15.31 3.54 0.59
CA GLY A 25 14.86 3.80 -0.76
C GLY A 25 13.35 3.67 -0.94
N VAL A 26 12.89 4.13 -2.10
CA VAL A 26 11.49 4.11 -2.55
C VAL A 26 11.36 3.17 -3.72
N VAL A 27 10.40 2.24 -3.66
CA VAL A 27 10.16 1.25 -4.71
C VAL A 27 8.76 1.39 -5.30
N VAL A 28 8.65 1.15 -6.61
CA VAL A 28 7.37 0.95 -7.30
C VAL A 28 7.17 -0.54 -7.49
N TYR A 29 5.95 -1.04 -7.23
CA TYR A 29 5.66 -2.47 -7.25
C TYR A 29 4.19 -2.76 -7.61
N PRO A 30 3.88 -3.94 -8.16
CA PRO A 30 2.51 -4.30 -8.54
C PRO A 30 1.64 -4.66 -7.32
N THR A 31 0.34 -4.35 -7.41
CA THR A 31 -0.69 -4.93 -6.55
C THR A 31 -1.78 -5.57 -7.40
N ASP A 32 -2.83 -6.14 -6.79
CA ASP A 32 -3.99 -6.66 -7.54
C ASP A 32 -4.94 -5.58 -8.06
N THR A 33 -4.70 -4.31 -7.74
CA THR A 33 -5.56 -3.19 -8.15
C THR A 33 -4.87 -2.27 -9.15
N ILE A 34 -3.73 -1.71 -8.79
CA ILE A 34 -2.89 -0.80 -9.57
C ILE A 34 -1.45 -0.92 -9.07
N TYR A 35 -0.48 -0.38 -9.79
CA TYR A 35 0.88 -0.26 -9.28
C TYR A 35 0.92 0.68 -8.07
N GLY A 36 1.68 0.26 -7.05
CA GLY A 36 1.93 1.02 -5.84
C GLY A 36 3.33 1.62 -5.80
N ILE A 37 3.50 2.68 -5.02
CA ILE A 37 4.79 3.23 -4.65
C ILE A 37 4.91 3.18 -3.13
N GLY A 38 6.06 2.76 -2.61
CA GLY A 38 6.23 2.56 -1.18
C GLY A 38 7.67 2.61 -0.72
N CYS A 39 7.79 2.67 0.60
CA CYS A 39 9.04 2.68 1.36
C CYS A 39 8.81 2.03 2.72
N ASP A 40 9.85 1.95 3.53
CA ASP A 40 9.75 1.53 4.93
C ASP A 40 8.87 2.53 5.72
N PRO A 41 7.74 2.09 6.33
CA PRO A 41 6.85 2.96 7.11
C PRO A 41 7.48 3.47 8.42
N TYR A 42 8.63 2.95 8.83
CA TYR A 42 9.37 3.38 10.01
C TYR A 42 10.43 4.45 9.68
N ASN A 43 10.66 4.75 8.41
CA ASN A 43 11.65 5.73 7.97
C ASN A 43 10.99 7.05 7.54
N ASP A 44 11.03 8.06 8.42
CA ASP A 44 10.42 9.37 8.17
C ASP A 44 10.94 10.06 6.90
N LEU A 45 12.23 9.91 6.59
CA LEU A 45 12.83 10.53 5.40
C LEU A 45 12.29 9.88 4.12
N ALA A 46 12.17 8.55 4.12
CA ALA A 46 11.61 7.81 2.99
C ALA A 46 10.12 8.12 2.81
N VAL A 47 9.36 8.25 3.92
CA VAL A 47 7.94 8.65 3.88
C VAL A 47 7.78 10.06 3.31
N LYS A 48 8.60 11.04 3.71
CA LYS A 48 8.61 12.39 3.12
C LYS A 48 8.91 12.37 1.63
N ARG A 49 9.83 11.50 1.18
CA ARG A 49 10.10 11.33 -0.26
C ARG A 49 8.85 10.87 -1.02
N ILE A 50 8.01 9.96 -0.46
CA ILE A 50 6.75 9.56 -1.10
C ILE A 50 5.83 10.77 -1.32
N PHE A 51 5.65 11.63 -0.32
CA PHE A 51 4.84 12.84 -0.47
C PHE A 51 5.41 13.78 -1.56
N SER A 52 6.73 14.01 -1.55
CA SER A 52 7.42 14.85 -2.54
C SER A 52 7.29 14.28 -3.96
N ILE A 53 7.58 12.97 -4.17
CA ILE A 53 7.48 12.28 -5.47
C ILE A 53 6.08 12.41 -6.06
N LYS A 54 5.05 12.28 -5.22
CA LYS A 54 3.65 12.30 -5.65
C LYS A 54 3.07 13.73 -5.77
N GLY A 55 3.74 14.75 -5.27
CA GLY A 55 3.11 16.05 -5.06
C GLY A 55 1.86 15.95 -4.17
N ARG A 56 1.93 15.11 -3.12
CA ARG A 56 0.80 14.79 -2.26
C ARG A 56 0.80 15.67 -1.00
N ASP A 57 -0.36 16.19 -0.65
CA ASP A 57 -0.58 16.88 0.60
C ASP A 57 -0.32 15.93 1.79
N GLU A 58 0.55 16.32 2.72
CA GLU A 58 0.92 15.56 3.92
C GLU A 58 -0.27 15.35 4.89
N LYS A 59 -1.34 16.13 4.75
CA LYS A 59 -2.61 15.95 5.49
C LYS A 59 -3.43 14.76 4.98
N LYS A 60 -3.04 14.13 3.88
CA LYS A 60 -3.71 12.93 3.34
C LYS A 60 -2.98 11.67 3.79
N PRO A 61 -3.55 10.86 4.69
CA PRO A 61 -2.89 9.67 5.23
C PRO A 61 -2.48 8.69 4.13
N LEU A 62 -1.47 7.87 4.42
CA LEU A 62 -0.96 6.82 3.54
C LEU A 62 -1.30 5.44 4.11
N PRO A 63 -1.72 4.47 3.29
CA PRO A 63 -1.89 3.10 3.75
C PRO A 63 -0.55 2.38 3.90
N VAL A 64 -0.53 1.36 4.76
CA VAL A 64 0.56 0.38 4.89
C VAL A 64 0.09 -0.96 4.37
N LEU A 65 0.87 -1.56 3.48
CA LEU A 65 0.64 -2.91 2.98
C LEU A 65 1.50 -3.91 3.76
N THR A 66 0.97 -5.13 3.89
CA THR A 66 1.65 -6.26 4.51
C THR A 66 1.24 -7.57 3.84
N HIS A 67 1.93 -8.69 4.14
CA HIS A 67 1.67 -9.96 3.47
C HIS A 67 0.65 -10.85 4.19
N SER A 68 0.23 -10.52 5.43
CA SER A 68 -0.68 -11.38 6.20
C SER A 68 -1.52 -10.62 7.22
N ILE A 69 -2.66 -11.23 7.61
CA ILE A 69 -3.51 -10.73 8.70
C ILE A 69 -2.72 -10.63 10.00
N GLN A 70 -1.90 -11.64 10.30
CA GLN A 70 -1.09 -11.70 11.52
C GLN A 70 -0.11 -10.52 11.61
N ASN A 71 0.48 -10.12 10.48
CA ASN A 71 1.34 -8.94 10.46
C ASN A 71 0.52 -7.64 10.57
N ALA A 72 -0.65 -7.55 9.93
CA ALA A 72 -1.53 -6.40 10.11
C ALA A 72 -1.89 -6.20 11.59
N GLU A 73 -2.21 -7.28 12.30
CA GLU A 73 -2.56 -7.24 13.73
C GLU A 73 -1.41 -6.86 14.67
N ARG A 74 -0.17 -6.83 14.18
CA ARG A 74 0.97 -6.30 14.95
C ARG A 74 1.07 -4.78 14.92
N ILE A 75 0.40 -4.12 13.97
CA ILE A 75 0.48 -2.67 13.80
C ILE A 75 -0.85 -1.96 14.02
N VAL A 76 -1.99 -2.67 13.89
CA VAL A 76 -3.33 -2.12 14.12
C VAL A 76 -4.22 -3.09 14.92
N SER A 77 -5.22 -2.54 15.62
CA SER A 77 -6.26 -3.30 16.30
C SER A 77 -7.43 -3.56 15.35
N LEU A 78 -7.51 -4.76 14.77
CA LEU A 78 -8.61 -5.12 13.85
C LEU A 78 -9.95 -5.40 14.56
N GLY A 79 -9.92 -5.83 15.81
CA GLY A 79 -11.14 -6.26 16.52
C GLY A 79 -11.89 -7.36 15.77
N THR A 80 -13.13 -7.65 16.19
CA THR A 80 -13.93 -8.72 15.57
C THR A 80 -14.33 -8.39 14.12
N ILE A 81 -14.83 -7.18 13.88
CA ILE A 81 -15.31 -6.74 12.56
C ILE A 81 -14.15 -6.68 11.56
N GLY A 82 -13.03 -6.07 11.94
CA GLY A 82 -11.85 -5.99 11.06
C GLY A 82 -11.30 -7.37 10.71
N ARG A 83 -11.27 -8.32 11.66
CA ARG A 83 -10.89 -9.72 11.39
C ARG A 83 -11.86 -10.42 10.43
N THR A 84 -13.16 -10.20 10.58
CA THR A 84 -14.16 -10.75 9.67
C THR A 84 -13.96 -10.23 8.26
N LEU A 85 -13.79 -8.92 8.10
CA LEU A 85 -13.50 -8.29 6.83
C LEU A 85 -12.17 -8.79 6.22
N ALA A 86 -11.11 -8.86 7.03
CA ALA A 86 -9.80 -9.34 6.59
C ALA A 86 -9.87 -10.80 6.11
N LYS A 87 -10.50 -11.70 6.87
CA LYS A 87 -10.67 -13.11 6.47
C LYS A 87 -11.47 -13.27 5.18
N ARG A 88 -12.43 -12.37 4.91
CA ARG A 88 -13.28 -12.45 3.70
C ARG A 88 -12.61 -11.88 2.46
N TYR A 89 -11.79 -10.82 2.61
CA TYR A 89 -11.32 -10.02 1.48
C TYR A 89 -9.80 -9.93 1.34
N TRP A 90 -9.01 -10.49 2.27
CA TRP A 90 -7.56 -10.54 2.16
C TRP A 90 -7.04 -11.97 1.91
N PRO A 91 -6.03 -12.11 1.05
CA PRO A 91 -5.44 -11.09 0.17
C PRO A 91 -6.45 -10.54 -0.85
N GLY A 92 -6.46 -9.19 -1.06
CA GLY A 92 -7.37 -8.57 -2.01
C GLY A 92 -7.55 -7.06 -1.91
N ALA A 93 -8.60 -6.58 -2.56
CA ALA A 93 -8.83 -5.16 -2.82
C ALA A 93 -9.57 -4.41 -1.69
N LEU A 94 -9.42 -4.84 -0.44
CA LEU A 94 -9.96 -4.14 0.73
C LEU A 94 -8.85 -3.48 1.54
N THR A 95 -9.00 -2.20 1.86
CA THR A 95 -8.19 -1.46 2.82
C THR A 95 -9.01 -1.22 4.08
N ILE A 96 -8.48 -1.58 5.24
CA ILE A 96 -9.14 -1.39 6.55
C ILE A 96 -8.42 -0.29 7.30
N VAL A 97 -9.16 0.73 7.74
CA VAL A 97 -8.66 1.79 8.62
C VAL A 97 -9.01 1.40 10.06
N ALA A 98 -7.99 1.21 10.89
CA ALA A 98 -8.11 0.70 12.25
C ALA A 98 -7.21 1.49 13.23
N PRO A 99 -7.50 1.47 14.54
CA PRO A 99 -6.64 2.09 15.55
C PRO A 99 -5.22 1.53 15.49
N VAL A 100 -4.22 2.41 15.41
CA VAL A 100 -2.80 2.04 15.40
C VAL A 100 -2.37 1.57 16.80
N ILE A 101 -1.57 0.50 16.83
CA ILE A 101 -0.96 -0.03 18.08
C ILE A 101 0.55 0.06 18.06
N ASP A 102 1.21 -0.01 16.91
CA ASP A 102 2.65 0.19 16.79
C ASP A 102 2.98 1.67 16.56
N ARG A 103 3.35 2.37 17.64
CA ARG A 103 3.65 3.80 17.63
C ARG A 103 5.01 4.15 17.03
N ARG A 104 5.81 3.17 16.59
CA ARG A 104 7.08 3.39 15.89
C ARG A 104 6.86 3.74 14.41
N ILE A 105 5.68 3.44 13.87
CA ILE A 105 5.31 3.85 12.51
C ILE A 105 5.33 5.37 12.42
N SER A 106 5.90 5.90 11.36
CA SER A 106 5.99 7.34 11.10
C SER A 106 4.64 8.05 11.29
N PRO A 107 4.55 9.08 12.15
CA PRO A 107 3.32 9.82 12.35
C PRO A 107 2.85 10.55 11.09
N LEU A 108 3.73 10.80 10.13
CA LEU A 108 3.40 11.40 8.83
C LEU A 108 2.41 10.53 8.03
N ILE A 109 2.47 9.21 8.18
CA ILE A 109 1.56 8.26 7.50
C ILE A 109 0.12 8.46 7.96
N MET A 110 -0.08 8.82 9.23
CA MET A 110 -1.41 8.97 9.85
C MET A 110 -1.96 10.40 9.75
N ALA A 111 -1.19 11.35 9.18
CA ALA A 111 -1.58 12.77 9.10
C ALA A 111 -2.03 13.36 10.45
N GLY A 112 -1.36 12.96 11.55
CA GLY A 112 -1.66 13.39 12.91
C GLY A 112 -2.82 12.65 13.58
N GLY A 113 -3.43 11.65 12.93
CA GLY A 113 -4.51 10.83 13.48
C GLY A 113 -4.00 9.65 14.33
N SER A 114 -4.95 8.87 14.86
CA SER A 114 -4.73 7.67 15.69
C SER A 114 -5.03 6.36 14.95
N THR A 115 -5.39 6.44 13.68
CA THR A 115 -5.75 5.28 12.85
C THR A 115 -4.78 5.11 11.69
N LEU A 116 -4.61 3.87 11.26
CA LEU A 116 -3.79 3.48 10.14
C LEU A 116 -4.61 2.66 9.13
N ALA A 117 -4.49 2.99 7.86
CA ALA A 117 -5.04 2.20 6.78
C ALA A 117 -4.10 1.03 6.48
N VAL A 118 -4.61 -0.22 6.51
CA VAL A 118 -3.82 -1.44 6.25
C VAL A 118 -4.48 -2.30 5.19
N ARG A 119 -3.66 -3.05 4.42
CA ARG A 119 -4.15 -3.98 3.39
C ARG A 119 -3.16 -5.13 3.17
N VAL A 120 -3.69 -6.29 2.81
CA VAL A 120 -2.93 -7.41 2.23
C VAL A 120 -3.35 -7.52 0.76
N PRO A 121 -2.49 -7.13 -0.21
CA PRO A 121 -2.84 -7.19 -1.64
C PRO A 121 -2.80 -8.62 -2.17
N ALA A 122 -3.51 -8.92 -3.28
CA ALA A 122 -3.57 -10.26 -3.90
C ALA A 122 -2.71 -10.35 -5.17
N ASN A 123 -1.51 -9.79 -5.16
CA ASN A 123 -0.55 -9.91 -6.27
C ASN A 123 0.67 -10.70 -5.81
N ASN A 124 1.02 -11.77 -6.51
CA ASN A 124 2.11 -12.66 -6.10
C ASN A 124 3.45 -11.93 -5.95
N CYS A 125 3.83 -11.13 -6.94
CA CYS A 125 5.08 -10.38 -6.91
C CYS A 125 5.12 -9.35 -5.76
N GLY A 126 4.01 -8.62 -5.57
CA GLY A 126 3.85 -7.70 -4.44
C GLY A 126 3.89 -8.42 -3.08
N LEU A 127 3.28 -9.61 -2.97
CA LEU A 127 3.32 -10.42 -1.74
C LEU A 127 4.72 -10.95 -1.45
N MET A 128 5.49 -11.37 -2.46
CA MET A 128 6.89 -11.77 -2.31
C MET A 128 7.71 -10.61 -1.73
N LEU A 129 7.57 -9.39 -2.26
CA LEU A 129 8.24 -8.21 -1.74
C LEU A 129 7.82 -7.91 -0.30
N LEU A 130 6.53 -7.97 0.02
CA LEU A 130 5.99 -7.76 1.36
C LEU A 130 6.42 -8.85 2.35
N ASN A 131 6.72 -10.06 1.89
CA ASN A 131 7.29 -11.11 2.73
C ASN A 131 8.71 -10.74 3.20
N HIS A 132 9.52 -10.13 2.34
CA HIS A 132 10.86 -9.63 2.70
C HIS A 132 10.81 -8.35 3.55
N CYS A 133 10.01 -7.37 3.15
CA CYS A 133 9.95 -6.06 3.82
C CYS A 133 9.08 -6.07 5.08
N ARG A 134 8.15 -7.02 5.20
CA ARG A 134 7.08 -7.13 6.19
C ARG A 134 6.02 -6.03 6.07
N TYR A 135 6.42 -4.76 5.95
CA TYR A 135 5.57 -3.59 5.82
C TYR A 135 6.12 -2.65 4.75
N LEU A 136 5.22 -2.11 3.92
CA LEU A 136 5.53 -1.03 2.98
C LEU A 136 4.43 0.03 3.05
N VAL A 137 4.78 1.29 3.00
CA VAL A 137 3.83 2.31 2.54
C VAL A 137 3.30 1.88 1.18
N GLY A 138 2.00 2.00 0.94
CA GLY A 138 1.39 1.47 -0.27
C GLY A 138 0.37 2.42 -0.90
N THR A 139 0.83 3.55 -1.42
CA THR A 139 -0.04 4.45 -2.21
C THR A 139 0.11 4.18 -3.71
N SER A 140 -0.86 4.61 -4.53
CA SER A 140 -0.81 4.43 -5.99
C SER A 140 0.42 5.08 -6.64
N ALA A 141 1.04 4.41 -7.62
CA ALA A 141 2.24 4.89 -8.33
C ALA A 141 1.89 5.91 -9.42
N ASN A 142 1.28 7.04 -9.04
CA ASN A 142 0.91 8.16 -9.91
C ASN A 142 1.07 9.49 -9.17
N LEU A 143 1.19 10.59 -9.89
CA LEU A 143 1.09 11.92 -9.31
C LEU A 143 -0.30 12.12 -8.70
N SER A 144 -0.37 12.89 -7.62
CA SER A 144 -1.62 13.14 -6.88
C SER A 144 -2.71 13.67 -7.79
N GLY A 145 -3.89 13.05 -7.76
CA GLY A 145 -5.04 13.42 -8.59
C GLY A 145 -5.04 12.86 -10.03
N LYS A 146 -3.99 12.14 -10.43
CA LYS A 146 -3.97 11.42 -11.70
C LYS A 146 -4.53 9.99 -11.53
N ARG A 147 -4.87 9.31 -12.66
CA ARG A 147 -5.34 7.92 -12.64
C ARG A 147 -4.26 6.96 -12.11
N GLY A 148 -4.68 5.86 -11.51
CA GLY A 148 -3.79 4.76 -11.17
C GLY A 148 -3.19 4.09 -12.41
N LEU A 149 -1.96 3.60 -12.31
CA LEU A 149 -1.23 2.95 -13.38
C LEU A 149 -1.30 1.43 -13.22
N THR A 150 -1.42 0.70 -14.34
CA THR A 150 -1.69 -0.74 -14.35
C THR A 150 -0.53 -1.58 -14.86
N SER A 151 0.54 -0.97 -15.36
CA SER A 151 1.74 -1.68 -15.81
C SER A 151 3.02 -0.91 -15.48
N ALA A 152 4.14 -1.62 -15.46
CA ALA A 152 5.46 -1.01 -15.32
C ALA A 152 5.73 -0.02 -16.47
N GLN A 153 5.30 -0.34 -17.70
CA GLN A 153 5.46 0.54 -18.85
C GLN A 153 4.69 1.86 -18.64
N GLU A 154 3.43 1.81 -18.16
CA GLU A 154 2.70 3.05 -17.84
C GLU A 154 3.40 3.89 -16.77
N VAL A 155 4.07 3.23 -15.77
CA VAL A 155 4.87 3.96 -14.77
C VAL A 155 6.06 4.64 -15.41
N LEU A 156 6.78 3.94 -16.31
CA LEU A 156 7.96 4.48 -17.02
C LEU A 156 7.58 5.66 -17.94
N ASP A 157 6.43 5.58 -18.59
CA ASP A 157 5.91 6.61 -19.48
C ASP A 157 5.28 7.80 -18.73
N SER A 158 5.08 7.64 -17.41
CA SER A 158 4.50 8.69 -16.57
C SER A 158 5.56 9.72 -16.13
N GLN A 159 5.07 10.83 -15.58
CA GLN A 159 5.92 11.86 -14.98
C GLN A 159 6.30 11.55 -13.53
N LEU A 160 6.08 10.29 -13.06
CA LEU A 160 6.45 9.88 -11.71
C LEU A 160 7.96 9.62 -11.66
N GLU A 161 8.70 10.47 -10.96
CA GLU A 161 10.15 10.40 -10.85
C GLU A 161 10.60 10.36 -9.38
N GLY A 162 11.88 10.06 -9.13
CA GLY A 162 12.46 10.13 -7.78
C GLY A 162 12.33 8.84 -6.95
N TYR A 163 11.80 7.75 -7.52
CA TYR A 163 11.89 6.40 -6.93
C TYR A 163 13.18 5.71 -7.37
N ASP A 164 13.64 4.75 -6.55
CA ASP A 164 14.95 4.12 -6.73
C ASP A 164 14.86 2.80 -7.52
N ALA A 165 13.76 2.05 -7.35
CA ALA A 165 13.55 0.79 -8.06
C ALA A 165 12.10 0.61 -8.52
N LEU A 166 11.92 -0.10 -9.64
CA LEU A 166 10.63 -0.55 -10.16
C LEU A 166 10.66 -2.06 -10.32
N LEU A 167 9.75 -2.75 -9.63
CA LEU A 167 9.52 -4.18 -9.73
C LEU A 167 8.39 -4.42 -10.73
N ASP A 168 8.73 -4.94 -11.91
CA ASP A 168 7.77 -5.25 -12.95
C ASP A 168 7.17 -6.64 -12.73
N GLY A 169 5.92 -6.68 -12.34
CA GLY A 169 5.12 -7.91 -12.18
C GLY A 169 4.04 -8.06 -13.25
N GLY A 170 4.23 -7.43 -14.41
CA GLY A 170 3.28 -7.47 -15.51
C GLY A 170 2.10 -6.49 -15.37
N THR A 171 1.08 -6.71 -16.18
CA THR A 171 -0.12 -5.86 -16.20
C THR A 171 -1.10 -6.26 -15.12
N VAL A 172 -1.68 -5.28 -14.44
CA VAL A 172 -2.71 -5.44 -13.40
C VAL A 172 -4.09 -5.28 -14.04
N GLU A 173 -4.93 -6.30 -13.90
CA GLU A 173 -6.21 -6.37 -14.60
C GLU A 173 -7.29 -5.42 -14.09
N LYS A 174 -7.36 -5.17 -12.76
CA LYS A 174 -8.49 -4.45 -12.17
C LYS A 174 -8.54 -2.97 -12.51
N GLY A 175 -7.40 -2.28 -12.52
CA GLY A 175 -7.30 -0.86 -12.84
C GLY A 175 -8.10 0.10 -11.93
N VAL A 176 -8.70 -0.43 -10.85
CA VAL A 176 -9.54 0.29 -9.89
C VAL A 176 -8.92 0.18 -8.51
N GLU A 177 -8.86 1.28 -7.77
CA GLU A 177 -8.32 1.30 -6.41
C GLU A 177 -9.11 0.42 -5.43
N SER A 178 -8.52 0.13 -4.26
CA SER A 178 -9.17 -0.64 -3.20
C SER A 178 -10.36 0.08 -2.59
N THR A 179 -11.35 -0.68 -2.14
CA THR A 179 -12.41 -0.17 -1.25
C THR A 179 -11.82 0.08 0.13
N ILE A 180 -12.20 1.19 0.77
CA ILE A 180 -11.68 1.59 2.08
C ILE A 180 -12.82 1.58 3.11
N VAL A 181 -12.62 0.85 4.21
CA VAL A 181 -13.56 0.76 5.33
C VAL A 181 -12.86 1.21 6.62
N SER A 182 -13.46 2.12 7.37
CA SER A 182 -13.04 2.44 8.73
C SER A 182 -13.81 1.55 9.71
N ILE A 183 -13.09 1.01 10.68
CA ILE A 183 -13.64 0.26 11.81
C ILE A 183 -13.45 1.01 13.14
N GLU A 184 -13.03 2.26 13.09
CA GLU A 184 -13.00 3.13 14.26
C GLU A 184 -14.42 3.56 14.63
N GLY A 185 -14.86 3.21 15.84
CA GLY A 185 -16.24 3.43 16.29
C GLY A 185 -17.24 2.60 15.48
N LYS A 186 -18.31 3.22 14.97
CA LYS A 186 -19.27 2.55 14.10
C LYS A 186 -18.63 2.36 12.70
N PRO A 187 -18.57 1.12 12.18
CA PRO A 187 -17.96 0.86 10.87
C PRO A 187 -18.61 1.67 9.76
N LYS A 188 -17.78 2.19 8.84
CA LYS A 188 -18.25 2.98 7.69
C LYS A 188 -17.34 2.80 6.46
N ILE A 189 -17.93 2.80 5.29
CA ILE A 189 -17.20 2.81 4.03
C ILE A 189 -16.74 4.24 3.74
N LEU A 190 -15.44 4.44 3.62
CA LEU A 190 -14.84 5.73 3.32
C LEU A 190 -14.71 5.97 1.81
N ARG A 191 -14.54 4.88 1.04
CA ARG A 191 -14.44 4.92 -0.42
C ARG A 191 -14.88 3.59 -1.00
N GLU A 192 -15.75 3.61 -2.00
CA GLU A 192 -15.98 2.44 -2.86
C GLU A 192 -14.84 2.34 -3.88
N GLY A 193 -14.36 1.13 -4.10
CA GLY A 193 -13.35 0.78 -5.09
C GLY A 193 -13.72 -0.52 -5.79
N ALA A 194 -12.77 -1.44 -5.91
CA ALA A 194 -12.96 -2.71 -6.61
C ALA A 194 -14.01 -3.63 -5.95
N ILE A 195 -14.26 -3.49 -4.63
CA ILE A 195 -15.31 -4.21 -3.92
C ILE A 195 -16.50 -3.27 -3.72
N LYS A 196 -17.71 -3.75 -4.08
CA LYS A 196 -18.91 -2.90 -4.01
C LYS A 196 -19.37 -2.66 -2.57
N THR A 197 -19.88 -1.45 -2.32
CA THR A 197 -20.41 -1.03 -1.01
C THR A 197 -21.40 -2.05 -0.45
N ARG A 198 -22.35 -2.55 -1.26
CA ARG A 198 -23.35 -3.52 -0.83
C ARG A 198 -22.76 -4.81 -0.24
N GLU A 199 -21.64 -5.29 -0.80
CA GLU A 199 -20.98 -6.52 -0.35
C GLU A 199 -20.34 -6.34 1.03
N VAL A 200 -19.72 -5.18 1.25
CA VAL A 200 -19.08 -4.85 2.52
C VAL A 200 -20.13 -4.56 3.59
N SER A 201 -21.20 -3.84 3.24
CA SER A 201 -22.26 -3.44 4.17
C SER A 201 -22.95 -4.63 4.83
N GLN A 202 -23.06 -5.76 4.14
CA GLN A 202 -23.62 -7.02 4.69
C GLN A 202 -22.81 -7.57 5.88
N LEU A 203 -21.54 -7.19 6.01
CA LEU A 203 -20.64 -7.69 7.06
C LEU A 203 -20.44 -6.69 8.21
N ILE A 204 -20.82 -5.43 8.03
CA ILE A 204 -20.58 -4.35 9.00
C ILE A 204 -21.89 -3.72 9.53
N GLY A 205 -23.04 -4.16 8.99
CA GLY A 205 -24.39 -3.67 9.30
C GLY A 205 -24.93 -4.02 10.65
#